data_5880a154771452f40ddd4247ebf6d1d2
#
_entry.id   5880a154771452f40ddd4247ebf6d1d2
#
_cell.length_a   1.000
_cell.length_b   1.000
_cell.length_c   1.000
_cell.angle_alpha   90.00
_cell.angle_beta   90.00
_cell.angle_gamma   90.00
#
_symmetry.space_group_name_H-M   'P 1'
#
loop_
_entity.id
_entity.type
_entity.pdbx_description
1 polymer ?
#
loop_
_entity_poly.entity_id
_entity_poly.type
_entity_poly.pdbx_seq_one_letter_code
_entity_poly.pdbx_strand_id
1 'polypeptide(L)'
;MIGSLRGQLLERFEEADRGEVLVEAAGVGYRVTVTPTTAVRLGDVGGQVFLYVHHLIREADQALYGFLERSERACFEALLSAHGVGPALALSVLGVHGPLELARVVADEDVAALCLVPGVGKKTATRLLIELKSALDMPVDGIPSGAETPGGARSALVEVQEALGGLGYTLEEVRSVLGDLAGDDAAVLLREALQRLART
;
A
#
# COMPACT_ATOMS: atom_id res chain seq x y z
N MET A 1 -9.10 -16.76 -3.57
CA MET A 1 -8.07 -15.81 -3.09
C MET A 1 -8.46 -15.33 -1.69
N ILE A 2 -7.52 -15.33 -0.75
CA ILE A 2 -7.75 -14.90 0.65
C ILE A 2 -7.27 -13.45 0.77
N GLY A 3 -8.18 -12.53 1.12
CA GLY A 3 -7.91 -11.09 1.20
C GLY A 3 -7.80 -10.54 2.64
N SER A 4 -8.30 -11.29 3.62
CA SER A 4 -8.16 -10.96 5.04
C SER A 4 -8.39 -12.20 5.89
N LEU A 5 -7.85 -12.19 7.11
CA LEU A 5 -8.09 -13.19 8.14
C LEU A 5 -8.49 -12.50 9.45
N ARG A 6 -9.54 -13.02 10.08
CA ARG A 6 -9.93 -12.66 11.45
C ARG A 6 -10.03 -13.93 12.27
N GLY A 7 -9.32 -13.98 13.39
CA GLY A 7 -9.32 -15.18 14.21
C GLY A 7 -8.44 -15.06 15.43
N GLN A 8 -8.10 -16.19 16.03
CA GLN A 8 -7.25 -16.26 17.21
C GLN A 8 -5.80 -16.50 16.83
N LEU A 9 -4.88 -15.72 17.38
CA LEU A 9 -3.44 -15.96 17.26
C LEU A 9 -3.06 -17.18 18.10
N LEU A 10 -2.68 -18.29 17.46
CA LEU A 10 -2.30 -19.51 18.15
C LEU A 10 -0.81 -19.58 18.46
N GLU A 11 0.03 -19.15 17.50
CA GLU A 11 1.49 -19.26 17.59
C GLU A 11 2.17 -18.08 16.91
N ARG A 12 3.38 -17.77 17.36
CA ARG A 12 4.26 -16.78 16.76
C ARG A 12 5.66 -17.38 16.64
N PHE A 13 6.19 -17.37 15.44
CA PHE A 13 7.56 -17.79 15.13
C PHE A 13 8.34 -16.59 14.66
N GLU A 14 9.46 -16.29 15.30
CA GLU A 14 10.36 -15.21 14.93
C GLU A 14 11.62 -15.81 14.33
N GLU A 15 11.87 -15.53 13.06
CA GLU A 15 13.16 -15.71 12.41
C GLU A 15 13.83 -14.34 12.25
N ALA A 16 15.15 -14.30 12.06
CA ALA A 16 15.93 -13.08 12.10
C ALA A 16 15.46 -11.96 11.14
N ASP A 17 14.83 -12.32 10.02
CA ASP A 17 14.44 -11.39 8.94
C ASP A 17 12.95 -11.41 8.59
N ARG A 18 12.18 -12.33 9.19
CA ARG A 18 10.73 -12.47 8.97
C ARG A 18 10.05 -13.05 10.20
N GLY A 19 8.78 -12.70 10.38
CA GLY A 19 7.89 -13.35 11.32
C GLY A 19 6.97 -14.31 10.59
N GLU A 20 6.55 -15.37 11.26
CA GLU A 20 5.44 -16.20 10.85
C GLU A 20 4.47 -16.33 12.02
N VAL A 21 3.19 -16.24 11.74
CA VAL A 21 2.13 -16.42 12.76
C VAL A 21 1.15 -17.48 12.31
N LEU A 22 0.62 -18.23 13.27
CA LEU A 22 -0.49 -19.15 13.06
C LEU A 22 -1.77 -18.52 13.58
N VAL A 23 -2.71 -18.27 12.67
CA VAL A 23 -4.03 -17.70 12.99
C VAL A 23 -5.10 -18.72 12.73
N GLU A 24 -5.87 -19.07 13.75
CA GLU A 24 -7.05 -19.93 13.60
C GLU A 24 -8.27 -19.07 13.23
N ALA A 25 -8.93 -19.44 12.15
CA ALA A 25 -10.20 -18.89 11.72
C ALA A 25 -11.18 -20.03 11.43
N ALA A 26 -12.27 -20.08 12.19
CA ALA A 26 -13.34 -21.09 12.06
C ALA A 26 -12.82 -22.56 12.09
N GLY A 27 -11.87 -22.86 12.96
CA GLY A 27 -11.29 -24.21 13.13
C GLY A 27 -10.19 -24.56 12.11
N VAL A 28 -9.77 -23.63 11.27
CA VAL A 28 -8.66 -23.82 10.31
C VAL A 28 -7.50 -22.93 10.70
N GLY A 29 -6.32 -23.52 10.87
CA GLY A 29 -5.08 -22.79 11.15
C GLY A 29 -4.40 -22.31 9.87
N TYR A 30 -4.17 -21.01 9.76
CA TYR A 30 -3.49 -20.37 8.64
C TYR A 30 -2.10 -19.91 9.06
N ARG A 31 -1.07 -20.38 8.35
CA ARG A 31 0.29 -19.86 8.51
C ARG A 31 0.43 -18.61 7.66
N VAL A 32 0.79 -17.51 8.28
CA VAL A 32 0.88 -16.19 7.63
C VAL A 32 2.25 -15.61 7.88
N THR A 33 2.96 -15.29 6.81
CA THR A 33 4.25 -14.59 6.88
C THR A 33 3.97 -13.10 7.08
N VAL A 34 4.65 -12.50 8.05
CA VAL A 34 4.49 -11.09 8.43
C VAL A 34 5.87 -10.43 8.62
N THR A 35 5.92 -9.11 8.70
CA THR A 35 7.15 -8.43 9.13
C THR A 35 7.39 -8.69 10.63
N PRO A 36 8.63 -8.64 11.13
CA PRO A 36 8.92 -8.73 12.57
C PRO A 36 8.13 -7.71 13.39
N THR A 37 8.01 -6.49 12.89
CA THR A 37 7.22 -5.43 13.53
C THR A 37 5.74 -5.79 13.63
N THR A 38 5.15 -6.34 12.57
CA THR A 38 3.78 -6.84 12.56
C THR A 38 3.60 -7.98 13.57
N ALA A 39 4.53 -8.94 13.62
CA ALA A 39 4.47 -10.04 14.57
C ALA A 39 4.40 -9.56 16.04
N VAL A 40 5.19 -8.55 16.38
CA VAL A 40 5.17 -7.94 17.74
C VAL A 40 3.85 -7.19 17.99
N ARG A 41 3.37 -6.41 17.02
CA ARG A 41 2.15 -5.58 17.15
C ARG A 41 0.85 -6.36 17.18
N LEU A 42 0.83 -7.62 16.78
CA LEU A 42 -0.38 -8.48 16.83
C LEU A 42 -0.88 -8.79 18.25
N GLY A 43 -0.09 -8.48 19.27
CA GLY A 43 -0.46 -8.74 20.66
C GLY A 43 -0.11 -10.15 21.12
N ASP A 44 -0.75 -10.62 22.20
CA ASP A 44 -0.42 -11.89 22.84
C ASP A 44 -1.04 -13.10 22.12
N VAL A 45 -0.35 -14.23 22.19
CA VAL A 45 -0.88 -15.54 21.78
C VAL A 45 -2.18 -15.84 22.58
N GLY A 46 -3.20 -16.31 21.88
CA GLY A 46 -4.55 -16.48 22.40
C GLY A 46 -5.48 -15.28 22.15
N GLY A 47 -4.94 -14.12 21.76
CA GLY A 47 -5.70 -12.92 21.42
C GLY A 47 -6.41 -13.00 20.08
N GLN A 48 -7.44 -12.15 19.90
CA GLN A 48 -8.12 -11.99 18.62
C GLN A 48 -7.33 -11.04 17.73
N VAL A 49 -7.12 -11.43 16.46
CA VAL A 49 -6.36 -10.66 15.50
C VAL A 49 -7.15 -10.47 14.20
N PHE A 50 -6.80 -9.41 13.49
CA PHE A 50 -7.23 -9.16 12.12
C PHE A 50 -6.02 -8.81 11.27
N LEU A 51 -5.92 -9.46 10.10
CA LEU A 51 -4.87 -9.19 9.12
C LEU A 51 -5.49 -8.95 7.75
N TYR A 52 -5.01 -7.93 7.04
CA TYR A 52 -5.13 -7.86 5.60
C TYR A 52 -4.14 -8.85 4.99
N VAL A 53 -4.58 -9.62 4.02
CA VAL A 53 -3.77 -10.73 3.46
C VAL A 53 -3.56 -10.54 1.97
N HIS A 54 -2.31 -10.72 1.55
CA HIS A 54 -1.96 -11.02 0.16
C HIS A 54 -1.75 -12.52 0.02
N HIS A 55 -2.56 -13.17 -0.83
CA HIS A 55 -2.47 -14.60 -1.11
C HIS A 55 -1.68 -14.81 -2.40
N LEU A 56 -0.42 -15.17 -2.27
CA LEU A 56 0.44 -15.55 -3.39
C LEU A 56 0.16 -17.00 -3.78
N ILE A 57 -0.24 -17.22 -5.03
CA ILE A 57 -0.49 -18.54 -5.58
C ILE A 57 0.49 -18.78 -6.73
N ARG A 58 1.26 -19.84 -6.64
CA ARG A 58 2.15 -20.35 -7.68
C ARG A 58 1.79 -21.81 -8.00
N GLU A 59 2.29 -22.36 -9.10
CA GLU A 59 1.97 -23.72 -9.54
C GLU A 59 2.20 -24.79 -8.47
N ALA A 60 3.27 -24.68 -7.67
CA ALA A 60 3.67 -25.68 -6.68
C ALA A 60 3.57 -25.17 -5.22
N ASP A 61 3.19 -23.90 -4.99
CA ASP A 61 3.25 -23.32 -3.65
C ASP A 61 2.20 -22.22 -3.47
N GLN A 62 1.71 -22.11 -2.23
CA GLN A 62 0.82 -21.04 -1.81
C GLN A 62 1.35 -20.43 -0.51
N ALA A 63 1.38 -19.11 -0.47
CA ALA A 63 1.83 -18.37 0.71
C ALA A 63 0.88 -17.23 1.04
N LEU A 64 0.67 -17.00 2.33
CA LEU A 64 -0.10 -15.87 2.85
C LEU A 64 0.86 -14.86 3.47
N TYR A 65 0.72 -13.61 3.06
CA TYR A 65 1.45 -12.47 3.62
C TYR A 65 0.47 -11.57 4.34
N GLY A 66 0.73 -11.27 5.61
CA GLY A 66 -0.22 -10.56 6.49
C GLY A 66 0.27 -9.18 6.90
N PHE A 67 -0.67 -8.24 6.97
CA PHE A 67 -0.43 -6.84 7.28
C PHE A 67 -1.50 -6.32 8.24
N LEU A 68 -1.13 -5.40 9.13
CA LEU A 68 -2.08 -4.77 10.04
C LEU A 68 -2.93 -3.71 9.35
N GLU A 69 -2.39 -3.09 8.30
CA GLU A 69 -3.01 -1.99 7.58
C GLU A 69 -3.23 -2.34 6.09
N ARG A 70 -4.32 -1.82 5.52
CA ARG A 70 -4.58 -1.98 4.08
C ARG A 70 -3.49 -1.33 3.22
N SER A 71 -2.95 -0.20 3.67
CA SER A 71 -1.85 0.51 3.03
C SER A 71 -0.57 -0.30 2.98
N GLU A 72 -0.24 -1.07 4.03
CA GLU A 72 0.92 -1.98 4.04
C GLU A 72 0.76 -3.08 2.99
N ARG A 73 -0.44 -3.70 2.90
CA ARG A 73 -0.73 -4.69 1.86
C ARG A 73 -0.63 -4.11 0.46
N ALA A 74 -1.23 -2.94 0.22
CA ALA A 74 -1.17 -2.27 -1.08
C ALA A 74 0.26 -1.93 -1.48
N CYS A 75 1.08 -1.46 -0.53
CA CYS A 75 2.50 -1.20 -0.74
C CYS A 75 3.28 -2.48 -1.07
N PHE A 76 2.99 -3.59 -0.37
CA PHE A 76 3.58 -4.89 -0.68
C PHE A 76 3.25 -5.36 -2.10
N GLU A 77 2.00 -5.20 -2.53
CA GLU A 77 1.55 -5.55 -3.88
C GLU A 77 2.22 -4.67 -4.94
N ALA A 78 2.39 -3.38 -4.68
CA ALA A 78 3.14 -2.46 -5.54
C ALA A 78 4.62 -2.85 -5.64
N LEU A 79 5.25 -3.22 -4.52
CA LEU A 79 6.63 -3.74 -4.51
C LEU A 79 6.78 -5.01 -5.35
N LEU A 80 5.81 -5.93 -5.27
CA LEU A 80 5.83 -7.17 -6.05
C LEU A 80 5.68 -6.93 -7.57
N SER A 81 5.05 -5.83 -7.99
CA SER A 81 4.93 -5.48 -9.40
C SER A 81 6.25 -4.98 -10.00
N ALA A 82 7.19 -4.53 -9.16
CA ALA A 82 8.49 -4.05 -9.62
C ALA A 82 9.39 -5.23 -10.05
N HIS A 83 10.05 -5.07 -11.20
CA HIS A 83 10.88 -6.12 -11.77
C HIS A 83 12.01 -6.56 -10.84
N GLY A 84 12.07 -7.87 -10.56
CA GLY A 84 13.09 -8.49 -9.70
C GLY A 84 12.88 -8.27 -8.20
N VAL A 85 11.69 -7.85 -7.78
CA VAL A 85 11.28 -7.81 -6.38
C VAL A 85 10.45 -9.05 -6.06
N GLY A 86 11.00 -9.91 -5.24
CA GLY A 86 10.27 -11.05 -4.69
C GLY A 86 9.65 -10.75 -3.32
N PRO A 87 8.78 -11.64 -2.81
CA PRO A 87 8.09 -11.44 -1.53
C PRO A 87 9.03 -11.20 -0.34
N ALA A 88 10.15 -11.91 -0.26
CA ALA A 88 11.12 -11.72 0.81
C ALA A 88 11.71 -10.31 0.81
N LEU A 89 12.10 -9.79 -0.37
CA LEU A 89 12.62 -8.44 -0.48
C LEU A 89 11.54 -7.39 -0.19
N ALA A 90 10.31 -7.59 -0.69
CA ALA A 90 9.19 -6.70 -0.41
C ALA A 90 8.88 -6.61 1.09
N LEU A 91 8.90 -7.74 1.82
CA LEU A 91 8.76 -7.75 3.28
C LEU A 91 9.93 -7.06 3.98
N SER A 92 11.17 -7.29 3.54
CA SER A 92 12.34 -6.62 4.11
C SER A 92 12.27 -5.10 3.93
N VAL A 93 11.81 -4.61 2.77
CA VAL A 93 11.58 -3.18 2.52
C VAL A 93 10.55 -2.63 3.50
N LEU A 94 9.38 -3.29 3.61
CA LEU A 94 8.31 -2.86 4.53
C LEU A 94 8.67 -3.01 6.02
N GLY A 95 9.59 -3.90 6.34
CA GLY A 95 10.11 -4.06 7.70
C GLY A 95 10.99 -2.89 8.15
N VAL A 96 11.62 -2.18 7.19
CA VAL A 96 12.49 -1.02 7.44
C VAL A 96 11.73 0.28 7.20
N HIS A 97 11.01 0.38 6.08
CA HIS A 97 10.27 1.57 5.67
C HIS A 97 8.78 1.26 5.60
N GLY A 98 8.00 1.90 6.45
CA GLY A 98 6.53 1.85 6.32
C GLY A 98 6.06 2.54 5.02
N PRO A 99 4.79 2.34 4.61
CA PRO A 99 4.29 2.84 3.32
C PRO A 99 4.51 4.34 3.08
N LEU A 100 4.26 5.17 4.09
CA LEU A 100 4.46 6.62 4.00
C LEU A 100 5.94 7.02 3.91
N GLU A 101 6.80 6.32 4.64
CA GLU A 101 8.24 6.57 4.60
C GLU A 101 8.82 6.13 3.26
N LEU A 102 8.40 4.96 2.76
CA LEU A 102 8.82 4.48 1.44
C LEU A 102 8.42 5.45 0.32
N ALA A 103 7.21 6.01 0.39
CA ALA A 103 6.76 7.01 -0.57
C ALA A 103 7.66 8.26 -0.55
N ARG A 104 8.11 8.71 0.63
CA ARG A 104 9.07 9.82 0.76
C ARG A 104 10.44 9.45 0.20
N VAL A 105 10.96 8.28 0.56
CA VAL A 105 12.24 7.76 0.05
C VAL A 105 12.27 7.72 -1.47
N VAL A 106 11.15 7.33 -2.10
CA VAL A 106 11.01 7.29 -3.56
C VAL A 106 10.89 8.70 -4.15
N ALA A 107 10.12 9.59 -3.51
CA ALA A 107 9.96 10.97 -3.95
C ALA A 107 11.28 11.77 -3.88
N ASP A 108 12.06 11.55 -2.82
CA ASP A 108 13.34 12.22 -2.57
C ASP A 108 14.52 11.51 -3.30
N GLU A 109 14.26 10.41 -4.00
CA GLU A 109 15.26 9.56 -4.67
C GLU A 109 16.40 9.12 -3.74
N ASP A 110 16.08 8.85 -2.46
CA ASP A 110 17.06 8.52 -1.43
C ASP A 110 17.55 7.06 -1.55
N VAL A 111 18.60 6.87 -2.37
CA VAL A 111 19.30 5.58 -2.52
C VAL A 111 19.88 5.09 -1.19
N ALA A 112 20.33 6.00 -0.32
CA ALA A 112 20.99 5.62 0.93
C ALA A 112 19.98 5.01 1.91
N ALA A 113 18.77 5.55 2.00
CA ALA A 113 17.69 5.01 2.80
C ALA A 113 17.33 3.58 2.35
N LEU A 114 17.21 3.33 1.04
CA LEU A 114 16.95 1.97 0.53
C LEU A 114 18.10 0.99 0.81
N CYS A 115 19.33 1.45 0.89
CA CYS A 115 20.47 0.59 1.26
C CYS A 115 20.45 0.15 2.73
N LEU A 116 19.60 0.72 3.59
CA LEU A 116 19.39 0.24 4.96
C LEU A 116 18.63 -1.08 5.00
N VAL A 117 17.91 -1.41 3.91
CA VAL A 117 17.17 -2.67 3.80
C VAL A 117 18.14 -3.84 3.64
N PRO A 118 18.06 -4.88 4.49
CA PRO A 118 18.88 -6.07 4.36
C PRO A 118 18.79 -6.68 2.94
N GLY A 119 19.94 -6.97 2.34
CA GLY A 119 20.02 -7.52 0.99
C GLY A 119 19.87 -6.50 -0.15
N VAL A 120 19.71 -5.20 0.15
CA VAL A 120 19.63 -4.14 -0.85
C VAL A 120 20.96 -3.38 -0.92
N GLY A 121 21.72 -3.65 -1.98
CA GLY A 121 22.92 -2.87 -2.31
C GLY A 121 22.57 -1.68 -3.21
N LYS A 122 23.53 -0.76 -3.39
CA LYS A 122 23.35 0.49 -4.17
C LYS A 122 22.75 0.27 -5.57
N LYS A 123 23.19 -0.77 -6.30
CA LYS A 123 22.66 -1.11 -7.64
C LYS A 123 21.18 -1.53 -7.57
N THR A 124 20.80 -2.32 -6.57
CA THR A 124 19.42 -2.76 -6.33
C THR A 124 18.56 -1.57 -5.91
N ALA A 125 19.04 -0.73 -4.99
CA ALA A 125 18.37 0.48 -4.54
C ALA A 125 18.05 1.45 -5.68
N THR A 126 19.03 1.75 -6.54
CA THR A 126 18.82 2.62 -7.71
C THR A 126 17.76 2.06 -8.66
N ARG A 127 17.78 0.73 -8.90
CA ARG A 127 16.77 0.08 -9.75
C ARG A 127 15.39 0.13 -9.10
N LEU A 128 15.30 -0.17 -7.79
CA LEU A 128 14.04 -0.09 -7.03
C LEU A 128 13.43 1.30 -7.10
N LEU A 129 14.21 2.36 -6.98
CA LEU A 129 13.68 3.73 -7.09
C LEU A 129 13.01 3.98 -8.44
N ILE A 130 13.64 3.56 -9.54
CA ILE A 130 13.09 3.74 -10.89
C ILE A 130 11.77 2.97 -11.04
N GLU A 131 11.75 1.72 -10.62
CA GLU A 131 10.59 0.84 -10.73
C GLU A 131 9.43 1.30 -9.82
N LEU A 132 9.74 1.67 -8.58
CA LEU A 132 8.73 2.13 -7.61
C LEU A 132 8.17 3.50 -7.97
N LYS A 133 8.95 4.38 -8.58
CA LYS A 133 8.45 5.68 -9.06
C LYS A 133 7.34 5.47 -10.08
N SER A 134 7.52 4.55 -11.03
CA SER A 134 6.49 4.23 -12.01
C SER A 134 5.31 3.45 -11.42
N ALA A 135 5.51 2.63 -10.37
CA ALA A 135 4.47 1.85 -9.73
C ALA A 135 3.63 2.68 -8.74
N LEU A 136 4.23 3.67 -8.07
CA LEU A 136 3.56 4.56 -7.11
C LEU A 136 2.89 5.77 -7.80
N ASP A 137 3.27 6.11 -9.03
CA ASP A 137 2.56 7.09 -9.86
C ASP A 137 1.22 6.55 -10.40
N MET A 138 0.99 5.25 -10.32
CA MET A 138 -0.32 4.64 -10.54
C MET A 138 -1.17 4.83 -9.28
N PRO A 139 -2.45 5.21 -9.38
CA PRO A 139 -3.33 5.29 -8.21
C PRO A 139 -3.50 3.89 -7.64
N VAL A 140 -2.70 3.55 -6.63
CA VAL A 140 -2.86 2.33 -5.86
C VAL A 140 -3.94 2.63 -4.82
N ASP A 141 -5.11 2.01 -4.99
CA ASP A 141 -6.22 2.11 -4.03
C ASP A 141 -5.72 1.80 -2.61
N GLY A 142 -5.49 2.85 -1.80
CA GLY A 142 -5.13 2.73 -0.40
C GLY A 142 -3.74 3.20 0.02
N ILE A 143 -2.87 3.68 -0.89
CA ILE A 143 -1.67 4.44 -0.51
C ILE A 143 -2.05 5.93 -0.57
N PRO A 144 -1.95 6.70 0.53
CA PRO A 144 -2.13 8.15 0.45
C PRO A 144 -1.00 8.71 -0.45
N SER A 145 -1.38 9.23 -1.60
CA SER A 145 -0.46 10.00 -2.44
C SER A 145 0.05 11.19 -1.63
N GLY A 146 1.36 11.26 -1.48
CA GLY A 146 2.17 12.09 -0.62
C GLY A 146 1.53 13.34 0.02
N ALA A 147 1.84 13.50 1.32
CA ALA A 147 1.57 14.64 2.19
C ALA A 147 0.16 14.73 2.79
N GLU A 148 -0.19 13.81 3.69
CA GLU A 148 -1.12 14.15 4.77
C GLU A 148 -0.35 14.91 5.88
N THR A 149 -0.45 16.23 5.86
CA THR A 149 -0.25 17.05 7.05
C THR A 149 -1.39 16.69 8.02
N PRO A 150 -1.12 16.34 9.29
CA PRO A 150 -2.18 16.11 10.25
C PRO A 150 -2.93 17.44 10.49
N GLY A 151 -4.17 17.56 9.99
CA GLY A 151 -5.04 18.69 10.25
C GLY A 151 -5.48 19.55 9.07
N GLY A 152 -5.18 19.16 7.82
CA GLY A 152 -5.70 19.85 6.64
C GLY A 152 -6.86 19.09 6.01
N ALA A 153 -8.04 19.72 5.89
CA ALA A 153 -9.09 19.24 5.02
C ALA A 153 -8.47 18.96 3.64
N ARG A 154 -8.65 17.74 3.09
CA ARG A 154 -8.31 17.46 1.68
C ARG A 154 -8.96 18.57 0.87
N SER A 155 -8.20 19.24 0.01
CA SER A 155 -8.80 20.24 -0.86
C SER A 155 -9.94 19.55 -1.63
N ALA A 156 -11.14 20.11 -1.56
CA ALA A 156 -12.34 19.58 -2.25
C ALA A 156 -12.06 19.31 -3.74
N LEU A 157 -11.12 20.04 -4.32
CA LEU A 157 -10.63 19.83 -5.69
C LEU A 157 -9.89 18.48 -5.88
N VAL A 158 -9.13 18.00 -4.87
CA VAL A 158 -8.44 16.70 -4.95
C VAL A 158 -9.46 15.56 -4.92
N GLU A 159 -10.48 15.66 -4.06
CA GLU A 159 -11.56 14.67 -4.02
C GLU A 159 -12.35 14.62 -5.34
N VAL A 160 -12.59 15.77 -5.95
CA VAL A 160 -13.26 15.87 -7.27
C VAL A 160 -12.40 15.27 -8.38
N GLN A 161 -11.10 15.52 -8.35
CA GLN A 161 -10.16 14.95 -9.32
C GLN A 161 -10.13 13.42 -9.24
N GLU A 162 -10.06 12.85 -8.03
CA GLU A 162 -10.10 11.41 -7.79
C GLU A 162 -11.42 10.79 -8.27
N ALA A 163 -12.55 11.44 -7.96
CA ALA A 163 -13.88 10.99 -8.37
C ALA A 163 -14.05 10.97 -9.91
N LEU A 164 -13.59 12.01 -10.59
CA LEU A 164 -13.66 12.09 -12.06
C LEU A 164 -12.74 11.05 -12.73
N GLY A 165 -11.55 10.83 -12.18
CA GLY A 165 -10.65 9.77 -12.63
C GLY A 165 -11.27 8.38 -12.47
N GLY A 166 -11.95 8.12 -11.34
CA GLY A 166 -12.72 6.90 -11.10
C GLY A 166 -13.90 6.68 -12.03
N LEU A 167 -14.44 7.75 -12.58
CA LEU A 167 -15.52 7.73 -13.61
C LEU A 167 -14.97 7.53 -15.04
N GLY A 168 -13.64 7.48 -15.22
CA GLY A 168 -13.00 7.19 -16.49
C GLY A 168 -12.63 8.41 -17.34
N TYR A 169 -12.73 9.63 -16.79
CA TYR A 169 -12.27 10.84 -17.49
C TYR A 169 -10.75 10.92 -17.50
N THR A 170 -10.19 11.41 -18.61
CA THR A 170 -8.74 11.58 -18.77
C THR A 170 -8.20 12.75 -17.94
N LEU A 171 -6.93 12.72 -17.59
CA LEU A 171 -6.28 13.81 -16.84
C LEU A 171 -6.37 15.18 -17.53
N GLU A 172 -6.40 15.21 -18.87
CA GLU A 172 -6.56 16.45 -19.63
C GLU A 172 -7.97 17.02 -19.50
N GLU A 173 -9.00 16.17 -19.62
CA GLU A 173 -10.41 16.56 -19.43
C GLU A 173 -10.64 17.08 -18.01
N VAL A 174 -10.13 16.37 -17.01
CA VAL A 174 -10.23 16.75 -15.61
C VAL A 174 -9.56 18.10 -15.34
N ARG A 175 -8.34 18.32 -15.84
CA ARG A 175 -7.63 19.58 -15.67
C ARG A 175 -8.31 20.75 -16.35
N SER A 176 -8.91 20.53 -17.52
CA SER A 176 -9.59 21.59 -18.26
C SER A 176 -10.80 22.16 -17.51
N VAL A 177 -11.41 21.35 -16.65
CA VAL A 177 -12.62 21.73 -15.90
C VAL A 177 -12.29 22.20 -14.48
N LEU A 178 -11.28 21.62 -13.82
CA LEU A 178 -10.91 21.98 -12.46
C LEU A 178 -10.28 23.38 -12.33
N GLY A 179 -9.62 23.89 -13.38
CA GLY A 179 -8.97 25.20 -13.35
C GLY A 179 -9.91 26.39 -13.08
N ASP A 180 -11.20 26.23 -13.38
CA ASP A 180 -12.22 27.27 -13.26
C ASP A 180 -13.20 27.02 -12.09
N LEU A 181 -12.95 25.99 -11.27
CA LEU A 181 -13.80 25.65 -10.12
C LEU A 181 -13.20 26.21 -8.83
N ALA A 182 -14.00 26.88 -8.03
CA ALA A 182 -13.63 27.40 -6.72
C ALA A 182 -14.71 27.06 -5.70
N GLY A 183 -14.31 26.46 -4.57
CA GLY A 183 -15.22 26.11 -3.47
C GLY A 183 -14.61 25.09 -2.52
N ASP A 184 -15.25 24.88 -1.39
CA ASP A 184 -14.79 23.98 -0.32
C ASP A 184 -15.64 22.70 -0.20
N ASP A 185 -16.71 22.58 -0.98
CA ASP A 185 -17.61 21.43 -0.97
C ASP A 185 -17.39 20.54 -2.19
N ALA A 186 -16.77 19.38 -1.98
CA ALA A 186 -16.43 18.43 -3.03
C ALA A 186 -17.68 17.94 -3.82
N ALA A 187 -18.83 17.77 -3.16
CA ALA A 187 -20.04 17.30 -3.83
C ALA A 187 -20.61 18.34 -4.78
N VAL A 188 -20.54 19.63 -4.43
CA VAL A 188 -20.95 20.75 -5.27
C VAL A 188 -20.02 20.88 -6.46
N LEU A 189 -18.71 20.86 -6.22
CA LEU A 189 -17.67 20.95 -7.25
C LEU A 189 -17.72 19.78 -8.23
N LEU A 190 -17.95 18.55 -7.75
CA LEU A 190 -18.10 17.36 -8.60
C LEU A 190 -19.30 17.49 -9.54
N ARG A 191 -20.43 17.95 -9.02
CA ARG A 191 -21.64 18.15 -9.84
C ARG A 191 -21.40 19.19 -10.92
N GLU A 192 -20.74 20.30 -10.59
CA GLU A 192 -20.42 21.35 -11.54
C GLU A 192 -19.41 20.89 -12.60
N ALA A 193 -18.39 20.13 -12.20
CA ALA A 193 -17.41 19.51 -13.11
C ALA A 193 -18.10 18.58 -14.11
N LEU A 194 -18.97 17.68 -13.65
CA LEU A 194 -19.72 16.77 -14.51
C LEU A 194 -20.65 17.50 -15.48
N GLN A 195 -21.28 18.60 -15.05
CA GLN A 195 -22.13 19.43 -15.95
C GLN A 195 -21.31 20.12 -17.05
N ARG A 196 -20.07 20.51 -16.76
CA ARG A 196 -19.18 21.12 -17.76
C ARG A 196 -18.67 20.07 -18.74
N LEU A 197 -18.24 18.91 -18.25
CA LEU A 197 -17.80 17.79 -19.08
C LEU A 197 -18.89 17.24 -20.00
N ALA A 198 -20.16 17.27 -19.56
CA ALA A 198 -21.30 16.84 -20.39
C ALA A 198 -21.68 17.83 -21.50
N ARG A 199 -21.12 19.04 -21.52
CA ARG A 199 -21.37 20.09 -22.53
C ARG A 199 -20.27 20.19 -23.58
N THR A 200 -19.16 19.46 -23.38
CA THR A 200 -18.02 19.37 -24.29
C THR A 200 -18.15 18.13 -25.16
#